data_b13a73a638be90fc8cb74ae957036ab9
#
_entry.id   b13a73a638be90fc8cb74ae957036ab9
#
_cell.length_a   1.000
_cell.length_b   1.000
_cell.length_c   1.000
_cell.angle_alpha   90.00
_cell.angle_beta   90.00
_cell.angle_gamma   90.00
#
_symmetry.space_group_name_H-M   'P 1'
#
loop_
_entity.id
_entity.type
_entity.pdbx_description
1 polymer ?
#
loop_
_entity_poly.entity_id
_entity_poly.type
_entity_poly.pdbx_seq_one_letter_code
_entity_poly.pdbx_strand_id
1 'polypeptide(L)'
;MFILTEKNQAAAVQQALRQRLKDTGVTVAHPGGEVLVLEGETFRLDGESLRLLPGVRAVQRLTEPYPLAARTGHPEDTVVSVGKARIGRDFCLIAGPCAVESPEQVTSIARQVSAAGAQLLRGGAFKPRTSPYTFGGLGAGGLELLCRAGRETGLPVVSEITDPRQLPLFREVDVLQVGARNMQNFELLRELGRQEKPVLLKRSFGATVTELLQAAEYILAGGNERVILCERGIRTFETDSRATLDVAGIAALKEQSHLPVLADPSHAAGRRELVTPLALAAAAAGADGLMIEVHDRPAEALSDGRQALTCGEFARLARRVQALTALLRQEE
;
A
#
# COMPACT_ATOMS: atom_id res chain seq x y z
N MET A 1 -23.89 -11.91 -0.29
CA MET A 1 -23.03 -12.96 -0.87
C MET A 1 -22.27 -12.33 -2.03
N PHE A 2 -20.97 -12.60 -2.18
CA PHE A 2 -20.17 -12.14 -3.30
C PHE A 2 -19.94 -13.24 -4.33
N ILE A 3 -19.94 -12.84 -5.60
CA ILE A 3 -19.56 -13.68 -6.73
C ILE A 3 -18.32 -13.04 -7.34
N LEU A 4 -17.21 -13.74 -7.31
CA LEU A 4 -15.99 -13.35 -8.01
C LEU A 4 -16.03 -13.95 -9.40
N THR A 5 -15.78 -13.13 -10.43
CA THR A 5 -15.85 -13.57 -11.82
C THR A 5 -14.46 -13.73 -12.42
N GLU A 6 -14.37 -14.50 -13.48
CA GLU A 6 -13.20 -14.48 -14.36
C GLU A 6 -13.06 -13.10 -15.01
N LYS A 7 -11.82 -12.78 -15.45
CA LYS A 7 -11.49 -11.51 -16.08
C LYS A 7 -12.43 -11.22 -17.28
N ASN A 8 -13.01 -10.02 -17.28
CA ASN A 8 -13.96 -9.55 -18.31
C ASN A 8 -15.28 -10.34 -18.40
N GLN A 9 -15.62 -11.19 -17.42
CA GLN A 9 -16.87 -11.98 -17.43
C GLN A 9 -17.98 -11.40 -16.56
N ALA A 10 -17.73 -10.35 -15.79
CA ALA A 10 -18.67 -9.81 -14.80
C ALA A 10 -20.05 -9.46 -15.40
N ALA A 11 -20.10 -8.84 -16.59
CA ALA A 11 -21.36 -8.47 -17.24
C ALA A 11 -22.18 -9.71 -17.67
N ALA A 12 -21.52 -10.72 -18.24
CA ALA A 12 -22.19 -11.95 -18.66
C ALA A 12 -22.72 -12.75 -17.46
N VAL A 13 -21.91 -12.88 -16.41
CA VAL A 13 -22.30 -13.54 -15.15
C VAL A 13 -23.43 -12.77 -14.46
N GLN A 14 -23.39 -11.42 -14.44
CA GLN A 14 -24.45 -10.60 -13.87
C GLN A 14 -25.80 -10.86 -14.57
N GLN A 15 -25.80 -10.92 -15.89
CA GLN A 15 -27.01 -11.21 -16.66
C GLN A 15 -27.55 -12.61 -16.35
N ALA A 16 -26.69 -13.61 -16.33
CA ALA A 16 -27.07 -14.99 -15.98
C ALA A 16 -27.65 -15.09 -14.55
N LEU A 17 -27.01 -14.42 -13.60
CA LEU A 17 -27.50 -14.36 -12.20
C LEU A 17 -28.84 -13.66 -12.08
N ARG A 18 -29.04 -12.51 -12.75
CA ARG A 18 -30.32 -11.79 -12.74
C ARG A 18 -31.45 -12.65 -13.29
N GLN A 19 -31.19 -13.41 -14.35
CA GLN A 19 -32.17 -14.33 -14.91
C GLN A 19 -32.49 -15.48 -13.96
N ARG A 20 -31.45 -16.09 -13.36
CA ARG A 20 -31.59 -17.23 -12.45
C ARG A 20 -32.24 -16.87 -11.12
N LEU A 21 -32.02 -15.67 -10.63
CA LEU A 21 -32.49 -15.21 -9.31
C LEU A 21 -33.75 -14.34 -9.36
N LYS A 22 -34.39 -14.21 -10.54
CA LYS A 22 -35.51 -13.30 -10.78
C LYS A 22 -36.65 -13.42 -9.77
N ASP A 23 -36.95 -14.62 -9.31
CA ASP A 23 -38.07 -14.91 -8.44
C ASP A 23 -37.66 -15.16 -6.98
N THR A 24 -36.41 -14.88 -6.62
CA THR A 24 -35.88 -15.19 -5.27
C THR A 24 -35.87 -13.99 -4.33
N GLY A 25 -36.20 -12.79 -4.78
CA GLY A 25 -36.08 -11.54 -4.01
C GLY A 25 -34.63 -11.09 -3.80
N VAL A 26 -33.67 -11.72 -4.48
CA VAL A 26 -32.25 -11.36 -4.43
C VAL A 26 -31.92 -10.44 -5.59
N THR A 27 -31.27 -9.31 -5.31
CA THR A 27 -30.76 -8.39 -6.33
C THR A 27 -29.29 -8.64 -6.62
N VAL A 28 -28.85 -8.28 -7.85
CA VAL A 28 -27.48 -8.45 -8.30
C VAL A 28 -26.90 -7.08 -8.61
N ALA A 29 -26.05 -6.57 -7.72
CA ALA A 29 -25.28 -5.34 -7.90
C ALA A 29 -23.90 -5.64 -8.51
N HIS A 30 -23.38 -4.69 -9.30
CA HIS A 30 -22.02 -4.73 -9.84
C HIS A 30 -21.28 -3.45 -9.41
N PRO A 31 -20.57 -3.48 -8.27
CA PRO A 31 -19.86 -2.31 -7.75
C PRO A 31 -18.67 -1.90 -8.62
N GLY A 32 -18.13 -2.84 -9.41
CA GLY A 32 -17.00 -2.63 -10.32
C GLY A 32 -16.10 -3.85 -10.40
N GLY A 33 -15.16 -3.85 -11.35
CA GLY A 33 -14.20 -4.92 -11.56
C GLY A 33 -14.82 -6.29 -11.78
N GLU A 34 -14.32 -7.30 -11.12
CA GLU A 34 -14.71 -8.71 -11.26
C GLU A 34 -15.60 -9.19 -10.10
N VAL A 35 -16.27 -8.26 -9.41
CA VAL A 35 -17.11 -8.55 -8.25
C VAL A 35 -18.57 -8.27 -8.56
N LEU A 36 -19.43 -9.24 -8.23
CA LEU A 36 -20.88 -9.06 -8.16
C LEU A 36 -21.34 -9.28 -6.72
N VAL A 37 -22.28 -8.47 -6.26
CA VAL A 37 -22.86 -8.57 -4.93
C VAL A 37 -24.29 -9.03 -5.04
N LEU A 38 -24.61 -10.11 -4.33
CA LEU A 38 -26.00 -10.59 -4.18
C LEU A 38 -26.53 -10.05 -2.85
N GLU A 39 -27.59 -9.26 -2.94
CA GLU A 39 -28.25 -8.62 -1.79
C GLU A 39 -29.66 -9.21 -1.59
N GLY A 40 -30.09 -9.36 -0.34
CA GLY A 40 -31.37 -9.96 0.02
C GLY A 40 -31.20 -11.27 0.78
N GLU A 41 -32.18 -12.17 0.72
CA GLU A 41 -32.18 -13.46 1.45
C GLU A 41 -31.22 -14.50 0.84
N THR A 42 -29.93 -14.16 0.74
CA THR A 42 -28.91 -15.01 0.11
C THR A 42 -28.60 -16.30 0.85
N PHE A 43 -29.05 -16.44 2.12
CA PHE A 43 -28.85 -17.66 2.92
C PHE A 43 -29.57 -18.89 2.33
N ARG A 44 -30.61 -18.68 1.54
CA ARG A 44 -31.35 -19.75 0.84
C ARG A 44 -30.68 -20.20 -0.47
N LEU A 45 -29.70 -19.45 -0.97
CA LEU A 45 -29.04 -19.79 -2.22
C LEU A 45 -28.00 -20.89 -1.99
N ASP A 46 -27.97 -21.86 -2.92
CA ASP A 46 -26.90 -22.85 -2.94
C ASP A 46 -25.68 -22.25 -3.64
N GLY A 47 -24.62 -21.96 -2.85
CA GLY A 47 -23.37 -21.38 -3.33
C GLY A 47 -22.65 -22.27 -4.35
N GLU A 48 -22.68 -23.60 -4.18
CA GLU A 48 -22.04 -24.54 -5.12
C GLU A 48 -22.72 -24.48 -6.49
N SER A 49 -24.04 -24.39 -6.52
CA SER A 49 -24.76 -24.28 -7.79
C SER A 49 -24.50 -22.95 -8.51
N LEU A 50 -24.17 -21.89 -7.78
CA LEU A 50 -23.78 -20.60 -8.36
C LEU A 50 -22.32 -20.64 -8.86
N ARG A 51 -21.45 -21.38 -8.20
CA ARG A 51 -20.06 -21.59 -8.60
C ARG A 51 -19.90 -22.30 -9.94
N LEU A 52 -20.88 -23.12 -10.29
CA LEU A 52 -20.89 -23.86 -11.58
C LEU A 52 -21.30 -22.98 -12.79
N LEU A 53 -21.68 -21.72 -12.56
CA LEU A 53 -22.01 -20.82 -13.67
C LEU A 53 -20.74 -20.46 -14.45
N PRO A 54 -20.78 -20.49 -15.80
CA PRO A 54 -19.66 -20.07 -16.63
C PRO A 54 -19.20 -18.66 -16.31
N GLY A 55 -17.90 -18.47 -16.11
CA GLY A 55 -17.31 -17.18 -15.77
C GLY A 55 -17.34 -16.84 -14.27
N VAL A 56 -17.85 -17.73 -13.41
CA VAL A 56 -17.74 -17.58 -11.96
C VAL A 56 -16.43 -18.25 -11.47
N ARG A 57 -15.56 -17.46 -10.89
CA ARG A 57 -14.30 -17.93 -10.27
C ARG A 57 -14.53 -18.47 -8.86
N ALA A 58 -15.31 -17.73 -8.05
CA ALA A 58 -15.63 -18.13 -6.69
C ALA A 58 -16.97 -17.53 -6.22
N VAL A 59 -17.58 -18.22 -5.26
CA VAL A 59 -18.77 -17.76 -4.52
C VAL A 59 -18.42 -17.67 -3.05
N GLN A 60 -18.54 -16.49 -2.45
CA GLN A 60 -18.22 -16.26 -1.05
C GLN A 60 -19.48 -15.82 -0.30
N ARG A 61 -19.82 -16.54 0.75
CA ARG A 61 -20.76 -16.02 1.76
C ARG A 61 -19.99 -15.04 2.63
N LEU A 62 -20.52 -13.83 2.72
CA LEU A 62 -19.88 -12.77 3.52
C LEU A 62 -19.68 -13.23 4.97
N THR A 63 -18.45 -13.47 5.32
CA THR A 63 -17.93 -13.29 6.67
C THR A 63 -17.18 -11.97 6.78
N GLU A 64 -16.65 -11.44 5.66
CA GLU A 64 -15.77 -10.27 5.64
C GLU A 64 -16.23 -9.25 4.60
N PRO A 65 -16.19 -7.94 4.92
CA PRO A 65 -16.66 -6.87 4.04
C PRO A 65 -15.62 -6.43 2.99
N TYR A 66 -14.62 -7.28 2.67
CA TYR A 66 -13.52 -7.02 1.72
C TYR A 66 -13.13 -8.30 0.95
N PRO A 67 -14.01 -8.87 0.15
CA PRO A 67 -13.81 -10.20 -0.46
C PRO A 67 -12.64 -10.31 -1.43
N LEU A 68 -12.28 -9.22 -2.13
CA LEU A 68 -11.12 -9.21 -3.05
C LEU A 68 -9.81 -9.10 -2.28
N ALA A 69 -9.79 -8.34 -1.18
CA ALA A 69 -8.61 -8.20 -0.34
C ALA A 69 -8.40 -9.38 0.60
N ALA A 70 -9.43 -10.22 0.82
CA ALA A 70 -9.39 -11.33 1.78
C ALA A 70 -8.61 -12.52 1.24
N ARG A 71 -7.79 -13.13 2.10
CA ARG A 71 -7.06 -14.37 1.81
C ARG A 71 -8.00 -15.54 1.49
N THR A 72 -9.20 -15.56 2.05
CA THR A 72 -10.22 -16.59 1.76
C THR A 72 -10.59 -16.66 0.27
N GLY A 73 -10.55 -15.52 -0.44
CA GLY A 73 -10.82 -15.45 -1.88
C GLY A 73 -9.58 -15.62 -2.76
N HIS A 74 -8.39 -15.46 -2.18
CA HIS A 74 -7.10 -15.55 -2.86
C HIS A 74 -6.06 -16.16 -1.91
N PRO A 75 -5.94 -17.50 -1.82
CA PRO A 75 -5.08 -18.18 -0.84
C PRO A 75 -3.58 -17.88 -1.00
N GLU A 76 -3.13 -17.66 -2.23
CA GLU A 76 -1.73 -17.37 -2.56
C GLU A 76 -1.38 -15.92 -2.33
N ASP A 77 -0.15 -15.64 -1.90
CA ASP A 77 0.32 -14.26 -1.73
C ASP A 77 0.40 -13.52 -3.07
N THR A 78 -0.13 -12.31 -3.10
CA THR A 78 0.03 -11.40 -4.25
C THR A 78 1.45 -10.87 -4.30
N VAL A 79 2.06 -10.93 -5.47
CA VAL A 79 3.38 -10.35 -5.74
C VAL A 79 3.25 -9.13 -6.64
N VAL A 80 3.59 -7.97 -6.12
CA VAL A 80 3.59 -6.71 -6.88
C VAL A 80 4.99 -6.43 -7.42
N SER A 81 5.15 -6.55 -8.74
CA SER A 81 6.43 -6.29 -9.41
C SER A 81 6.58 -4.80 -9.76
N VAL A 82 7.72 -4.19 -9.35
CA VAL A 82 8.08 -2.79 -9.66
C VAL A 82 9.56 -2.76 -10.04
N GLY A 83 9.87 -2.55 -11.30
CA GLY A 83 11.22 -2.71 -11.80
C GLY A 83 11.75 -4.12 -11.53
N LYS A 84 12.83 -4.23 -10.75
CA LYS A 84 13.40 -5.52 -10.32
C LYS A 84 12.86 -6.01 -8.98
N ALA A 85 12.14 -5.18 -8.22
CA ALA A 85 11.58 -5.55 -6.93
C ALA A 85 10.30 -6.40 -7.11
N ARG A 86 10.17 -7.44 -6.30
CA ARG A 86 8.99 -8.32 -6.24
C ARG A 86 8.43 -8.28 -4.82
N ILE A 87 7.62 -7.26 -4.54
CA ILE A 87 7.05 -6.99 -3.23
C ILE A 87 6.00 -8.05 -2.90
N GLY A 88 6.12 -8.68 -1.74
CA GLY A 88 5.33 -9.86 -1.34
C GLY A 88 6.07 -11.18 -1.53
N ARG A 89 7.16 -11.21 -2.30
CA ARG A 89 8.04 -12.37 -2.43
C ARG A 89 9.44 -12.12 -1.85
N ASP A 90 10.02 -10.97 -2.20
CA ASP A 90 11.33 -10.54 -1.70
C ASP A 90 11.13 -9.39 -0.71
N PHE A 91 11.92 -9.35 0.35
CA PHE A 91 11.84 -8.25 1.31
C PHE A 91 12.26 -6.93 0.65
N CYS A 92 11.37 -5.94 0.65
CA CYS A 92 11.56 -4.70 -0.09
C CYS A 92 11.96 -3.54 0.82
N LEU A 93 13.04 -2.83 0.49
CA LEU A 93 13.44 -1.58 1.12
C LEU A 93 13.11 -0.38 0.21
N ILE A 94 12.18 0.46 0.65
CA ILE A 94 11.82 1.73 0.03
C ILE A 94 12.44 2.84 0.88
N ALA A 95 13.34 3.65 0.32
CA ALA A 95 14.04 4.68 1.07
C ALA A 95 14.14 5.99 0.30
N GLY A 96 14.21 7.11 1.02
CA GLY A 96 14.35 8.43 0.45
C GLY A 96 13.80 9.54 1.35
N PRO A 97 13.84 10.81 0.92
CA PRO A 97 13.46 11.93 1.74
C PRO A 97 11.94 11.98 2.00
N CYS A 98 11.53 12.59 3.11
CA CYS A 98 10.12 12.90 3.35
C CYS A 98 9.56 13.79 2.23
N ALA A 99 10.29 14.86 1.90
CA ALA A 99 9.96 15.76 0.82
C ALA A 99 11.16 15.91 -0.13
N VAL A 100 10.87 16.12 -1.42
CA VAL A 100 11.85 16.59 -2.39
C VAL A 100 12.02 18.09 -2.18
N GLU A 101 13.25 18.53 -1.87
CA GLU A 101 13.55 19.91 -1.47
C GLU A 101 14.46 20.62 -2.48
N SER A 102 15.40 19.89 -3.08
CA SER A 102 16.27 20.40 -4.16
C SER A 102 16.80 19.27 -5.03
N PRO A 103 17.34 19.58 -6.22
CA PRO A 103 18.02 18.58 -7.08
C PRO A 103 19.19 17.91 -6.38
N GLU A 104 19.99 18.67 -5.64
CA GLU A 104 21.17 18.20 -4.94
C GLU A 104 20.79 17.22 -3.83
N GLN A 105 19.81 17.59 -2.99
CA GLN A 105 19.30 16.77 -1.90
C GLN A 105 18.80 15.42 -2.41
N VAL A 106 17.86 15.40 -3.36
CA VAL A 106 17.23 14.14 -3.81
C VAL A 106 18.24 13.25 -4.55
N THR A 107 19.14 13.82 -5.35
CA THR A 107 20.17 13.05 -6.07
C THR A 107 21.20 12.47 -5.11
N SER A 108 21.66 13.25 -4.11
CA SER A 108 22.59 12.80 -3.08
C SER A 108 22.01 11.61 -2.31
N ILE A 109 20.75 11.75 -1.84
CA ILE A 109 20.05 10.68 -1.09
C ILE A 109 19.85 9.46 -1.99
N ALA A 110 19.37 9.62 -3.22
CA ALA A 110 19.08 8.52 -4.13
C ALA A 110 20.31 7.64 -4.39
N ARG A 111 21.48 8.24 -4.63
CA ARG A 111 22.74 7.51 -4.82
C ARG A 111 23.14 6.72 -3.58
N GLN A 112 23.02 7.32 -2.41
CA GLN A 112 23.42 6.68 -1.15
C GLN A 112 22.47 5.56 -0.73
N VAL A 113 21.14 5.73 -0.90
CA VAL A 113 20.19 4.66 -0.56
C VAL A 113 20.25 3.51 -1.56
N SER A 114 20.48 3.79 -2.84
CA SER A 114 20.73 2.78 -3.86
C SER A 114 21.96 1.94 -3.53
N ALA A 115 23.09 2.57 -3.20
CA ALA A 115 24.31 1.89 -2.78
C ALA A 115 24.15 1.07 -1.50
N ALA A 116 23.20 1.46 -0.63
CA ALA A 116 22.87 0.76 0.61
C ALA A 116 21.84 -0.39 0.43
N GLY A 117 21.35 -0.62 -0.81
CA GLY A 117 20.48 -1.74 -1.13
C GLY A 117 18.98 -1.42 -1.10
N ALA A 118 18.57 -0.15 -1.16
CA ALA A 118 17.18 0.19 -1.43
C ALA A 118 16.78 -0.29 -2.84
N GLN A 119 15.56 -0.82 -2.96
CA GLN A 119 15.00 -1.25 -4.23
C GLN A 119 14.11 -0.19 -4.89
N LEU A 120 13.52 0.72 -4.11
CA LEU A 120 12.73 1.85 -4.60
C LEU A 120 13.14 3.15 -3.90
N LEU A 121 13.06 4.25 -4.65
CA LEU A 121 13.25 5.60 -4.13
C LEU A 121 11.90 6.22 -3.79
N ARG A 122 11.72 6.69 -2.55
CA ARG A 122 10.54 7.48 -2.18
C ARG A 122 10.88 8.97 -2.10
N GLY A 123 9.88 9.80 -2.36
CA GLY A 123 9.95 11.25 -2.12
C GLY A 123 8.59 11.90 -2.29
N GLY A 124 8.20 12.78 -1.35
CA GLY A 124 6.95 13.55 -1.47
C GLY A 124 7.18 14.84 -2.25
N ALA A 125 6.45 15.03 -3.35
CA ALA A 125 6.43 16.28 -4.11
C ALA A 125 5.26 17.17 -3.73
N PHE A 126 4.13 16.58 -3.37
CA PHE A 126 2.95 17.22 -2.80
C PHE A 126 2.85 16.83 -1.33
N LYS A 127 2.69 17.84 -0.45
CA LYS A 127 2.69 17.61 1.01
C LYS A 127 1.38 18.12 1.62
N PRO A 128 0.40 17.22 1.90
CA PRO A 128 -0.78 17.63 2.66
C PRO A 128 -0.37 18.00 4.09
N ARG A 129 -0.62 19.25 4.47
CA ARG A 129 -0.20 19.79 5.77
C ARG A 129 -1.39 20.17 6.64
N THR A 130 -1.23 19.97 7.95
CA THR A 130 -2.20 20.44 8.94
C THR A 130 -2.18 21.97 9.04
N SER A 131 -0.99 22.60 8.90
CA SER A 131 -0.83 24.04 8.85
C SER A 131 -0.53 24.51 7.42
N PRO A 132 -1.24 25.53 6.89
CA PRO A 132 -0.99 26.08 5.56
C PRO A 132 0.34 26.83 5.44
N TYR A 133 0.99 27.13 6.55
CA TYR A 133 2.24 27.90 6.60
C TYR A 133 3.49 27.02 6.53
N THR A 134 3.35 25.70 6.49
CA THR A 134 4.48 24.78 6.39
C THR A 134 4.79 24.44 4.93
N PHE A 135 6.01 23.96 4.67
CA PHE A 135 6.46 23.58 3.33
C PHE A 135 5.49 22.60 2.66
N GLY A 136 4.86 23.05 1.57
CA GLY A 136 3.82 22.30 0.83
C GLY A 136 4.35 21.33 -0.24
N GLY A 137 5.69 21.25 -0.42
CA GLY A 137 6.32 20.51 -1.51
C GLY A 137 6.57 21.37 -2.75
N LEU A 138 7.35 20.84 -3.70
CA LEU A 138 7.70 21.50 -4.96
C LEU A 138 6.69 21.19 -6.10
N GLY A 139 5.62 20.44 -5.82
CA GLY A 139 4.61 20.09 -6.82
C GLY A 139 5.19 19.31 -8.01
N ALA A 140 4.76 19.68 -9.22
CA ALA A 140 5.21 19.01 -10.46
C ALA A 140 6.74 19.02 -10.62
N GLY A 141 7.40 20.15 -10.30
CA GLY A 141 8.87 20.23 -10.36
C GLY A 141 9.56 19.24 -9.40
N GLY A 142 8.96 19.00 -8.22
CA GLY A 142 9.45 17.98 -7.30
C GLY A 142 9.33 16.55 -7.85
N LEU A 143 8.25 16.23 -8.57
CA LEU A 143 8.11 14.94 -9.24
C LEU A 143 9.17 14.76 -10.33
N GLU A 144 9.43 15.77 -11.15
CA GLU A 144 10.48 15.74 -12.18
C GLU A 144 11.86 15.48 -11.59
N LEU A 145 12.20 16.16 -10.49
CA LEU A 145 13.46 15.96 -9.77
C LEU A 145 13.57 14.54 -9.21
N LEU A 146 12.52 14.02 -8.62
CA LEU A 146 12.48 12.68 -8.06
C LEU A 146 12.63 11.61 -9.15
N CYS A 147 11.88 11.73 -10.25
CA CYS A 147 11.95 10.80 -11.38
C CYS A 147 13.33 10.83 -12.06
N ARG A 148 13.95 12.01 -12.17
CA ARG A 148 15.31 12.14 -12.66
C ARG A 148 16.31 11.40 -11.77
N ALA A 149 16.26 11.61 -10.45
CA ALA A 149 17.11 10.92 -9.49
C ALA A 149 16.91 9.39 -9.52
N GLY A 150 15.65 8.94 -9.69
CA GLY A 150 15.33 7.52 -9.91
C GLY A 150 15.98 6.95 -11.16
N ARG A 151 15.88 7.64 -12.30
CA ARG A 151 16.54 7.22 -13.55
C ARG A 151 18.07 7.16 -13.42
N GLU A 152 18.69 8.16 -12.79
CA GLU A 152 20.17 8.20 -12.59
C GLU A 152 20.66 7.03 -11.72
N THR A 153 19.85 6.54 -10.81
CA THR A 153 20.21 5.46 -9.86
C THR A 153 19.64 4.10 -10.22
N GLY A 154 18.75 4.04 -11.22
CA GLY A 154 18.05 2.83 -11.63
C GLY A 154 16.97 2.39 -10.62
N LEU A 155 16.56 3.26 -9.69
CA LEU A 155 15.53 2.99 -8.70
C LEU A 155 14.16 3.41 -9.23
N PRO A 156 13.15 2.52 -9.24
CA PRO A 156 11.76 2.91 -9.42
C PRO A 156 11.31 3.89 -8.32
N VAL A 157 10.36 4.75 -8.65
CA VAL A 157 9.97 5.89 -7.84
C VAL A 157 8.60 5.70 -7.20
N VAL A 158 8.51 6.02 -5.90
CA VAL A 158 7.25 6.08 -5.13
C VAL A 158 6.99 7.53 -4.72
N SER A 159 5.81 8.07 -5.03
CA SER A 159 5.41 9.40 -4.59
C SER A 159 3.94 9.47 -4.22
N GLU A 160 3.63 10.34 -3.24
CA GLU A 160 2.26 10.51 -2.74
C GLU A 160 1.43 11.35 -3.70
N ILE A 161 0.28 10.79 -4.13
CA ILE A 161 -0.78 11.48 -4.85
C ILE A 161 -1.88 11.88 -3.86
N THR A 162 -2.34 13.12 -3.93
CA THR A 162 -3.32 13.67 -2.99
C THR A 162 -4.67 13.98 -3.61
N ASP A 163 -4.73 14.08 -4.94
CA ASP A 163 -5.90 14.45 -5.72
C ASP A 163 -5.88 13.72 -7.07
N PRO A 164 -7.00 13.13 -7.52
CA PRO A 164 -7.04 12.44 -8.81
C PRO A 164 -6.70 13.33 -10.01
N ARG A 165 -6.92 14.65 -9.91
CA ARG A 165 -6.52 15.62 -10.95
C ARG A 165 -5.02 15.69 -11.18
N GLN A 166 -4.21 15.19 -10.24
CA GLN A 166 -2.75 15.12 -10.37
C GLN A 166 -2.27 13.94 -11.21
N LEU A 167 -3.11 12.94 -11.50
CA LEU A 167 -2.72 11.74 -12.26
C LEU A 167 -1.89 12.01 -13.53
N PRO A 168 -2.21 13.05 -14.35
CA PRO A 168 -1.39 13.37 -15.51
C PRO A 168 0.07 13.73 -15.19
N LEU A 169 0.35 14.25 -13.98
CA LEU A 169 1.70 14.59 -13.52
C LEU A 169 2.50 13.36 -13.08
N PHE A 170 1.81 12.27 -12.71
CA PHE A 170 2.42 11.05 -12.18
C PHE A 170 2.80 10.01 -13.25
N ARG A 171 2.86 10.41 -14.54
CA ARG A 171 3.15 9.47 -15.64
C ARG A 171 4.47 8.71 -15.47
N GLU A 172 5.50 9.37 -14.97
CA GLU A 172 6.84 8.79 -14.76
C GLU A 172 7.05 8.21 -13.35
N VAL A 173 6.07 8.32 -12.45
CA VAL A 173 6.11 7.71 -11.13
C VAL A 173 5.70 6.25 -11.25
N ASP A 174 6.44 5.32 -10.65
CA ASP A 174 6.21 3.89 -10.77
C ASP A 174 5.15 3.36 -9.80
N VAL A 175 5.08 3.92 -8.59
CA VAL A 175 4.12 3.52 -7.53
C VAL A 175 3.40 4.75 -7.00
N LEU A 176 2.07 4.72 -7.03
CA LEU A 176 1.22 5.78 -6.50
C LEU A 176 0.99 5.54 -5.00
N GLN A 177 1.50 6.42 -4.14
CA GLN A 177 1.26 6.31 -2.71
C GLN A 177 0.00 7.08 -2.32
N VAL A 178 -0.91 6.42 -1.60
CA VAL A 178 -2.02 7.06 -0.88
C VAL A 178 -1.59 7.27 0.57
N GLY A 179 -1.48 8.51 0.97
CA GLY A 179 -1.10 8.88 2.33
C GLY A 179 -2.20 8.52 3.34
N ALA A 180 -1.82 8.36 4.61
CA ALA A 180 -2.73 7.95 5.68
C ALA A 180 -3.96 8.86 5.85
N ARG A 181 -3.84 10.15 5.52
CA ARG A 181 -4.97 11.11 5.55
C ARG A 181 -5.96 10.90 4.42
N ASN A 182 -5.56 10.24 3.34
CA ASN A 182 -6.37 9.96 2.15
C ASN A 182 -6.84 8.50 2.07
N MET A 183 -6.61 7.67 3.09
CA MET A 183 -7.04 6.27 3.10
C MET A 183 -8.56 6.14 2.87
N GLN A 184 -9.36 7.09 3.35
CA GLN A 184 -10.81 7.13 3.20
C GLN A 184 -11.29 8.11 2.11
N ASN A 185 -10.39 8.59 1.26
CA ASN A 185 -10.77 9.37 0.08
C ASN A 185 -11.21 8.41 -1.03
N PHE A 186 -12.43 7.89 -0.92
CA PHE A 186 -12.96 6.84 -1.81
C PHE A 186 -13.01 7.26 -3.27
N GLU A 187 -13.17 8.55 -3.58
CA GLU A 187 -13.09 9.02 -4.97
C GLU A 187 -11.68 8.88 -5.54
N LEU A 188 -10.65 9.22 -4.74
CA LEU A 188 -9.27 8.97 -5.14
C LEU A 188 -9.01 7.47 -5.31
N LEU A 189 -9.47 6.63 -4.37
CA LEU A 189 -9.27 5.18 -4.43
C LEU A 189 -9.92 4.56 -5.67
N ARG A 190 -11.14 4.99 -6.05
CA ARG A 190 -11.81 4.55 -7.28
C ARG A 190 -11.02 4.91 -8.54
N GLU A 191 -10.49 6.14 -8.62
CA GLU A 191 -9.68 6.55 -9.76
C GLU A 191 -8.35 5.78 -9.84
N LEU A 192 -7.73 5.49 -8.68
CA LEU A 192 -6.53 4.65 -8.63
C LEU A 192 -6.81 3.19 -8.97
N GLY A 193 -8.01 2.70 -8.68
CA GLY A 193 -8.47 1.37 -9.09
C GLY A 193 -8.56 1.19 -10.61
N ARG A 194 -8.68 2.29 -11.38
CA ARG A 194 -8.69 2.27 -12.85
C ARG A 194 -7.30 2.40 -13.47
N GLN A 195 -6.27 2.60 -12.66
CA GLN A 195 -4.89 2.72 -13.13
C GLN A 195 -4.20 1.36 -13.19
N GLU A 196 -3.20 1.25 -14.05
CA GLU A 196 -2.35 0.05 -14.13
C GLU A 196 -1.16 0.10 -13.15
N LYS A 197 -0.89 1.27 -12.56
CA LYS A 197 0.24 1.45 -11.64
C LYS A 197 -0.04 0.85 -10.28
N PRO A 198 0.98 0.25 -9.63
CA PRO A 198 0.85 -0.18 -8.24
C PRO A 198 0.43 0.96 -7.32
N VAL A 199 -0.42 0.66 -6.36
CA VAL A 199 -0.87 1.59 -5.32
C VAL A 199 -0.37 1.14 -3.96
N LEU A 200 0.41 1.99 -3.28
CA LEU A 200 0.81 1.80 -1.91
C LEU A 200 -0.17 2.56 -1.01
N LEU A 201 -1.00 1.82 -0.29
CA LEU A 201 -2.06 2.34 0.56
C LEU A 201 -1.61 2.36 2.03
N LYS A 202 -1.43 3.55 2.61
CA LYS A 202 -1.06 3.73 4.02
C LYS A 202 -2.29 3.71 4.93
N ARG A 203 -2.21 2.93 6.01
CA ARG A 203 -3.22 2.90 7.07
C ARG A 203 -3.36 4.26 7.74
N SER A 204 -4.58 4.72 7.96
CA SER A 204 -4.87 5.92 8.74
C SER A 204 -4.63 5.70 10.24
N PHE A 205 -4.37 6.79 10.98
CA PHE A 205 -4.02 6.72 12.42
C PHE A 205 -5.13 6.13 13.31
N GLY A 206 -6.38 6.28 12.91
CA GLY A 206 -7.54 5.80 13.67
C GLY A 206 -8.25 4.63 12.99
N ALA A 207 -7.66 4.07 11.93
CA ALA A 207 -8.29 3.01 11.17
C ALA A 207 -7.97 1.63 11.76
N THR A 208 -8.97 0.79 11.80
CA THR A 208 -8.82 -0.64 12.08
C THR A 208 -8.17 -1.36 10.89
N VAL A 209 -7.72 -2.61 11.09
CA VAL A 209 -7.28 -3.49 10.00
C VAL A 209 -8.39 -3.68 8.97
N THR A 210 -9.61 -3.92 9.42
CA THR A 210 -10.79 -4.07 8.55
C THR A 210 -11.03 -2.85 7.66
N GLU A 211 -10.94 -1.63 8.20
CA GLU A 211 -11.13 -0.41 7.42
C GLU A 211 -10.02 -0.21 6.38
N LEU A 212 -8.77 -0.62 6.67
CA LEU A 212 -7.69 -0.62 5.69
C LEU A 212 -7.97 -1.59 4.55
N LEU A 213 -8.43 -2.81 4.85
CA LEU A 213 -8.79 -3.81 3.85
C LEU A 213 -10.01 -3.38 3.02
N GLN A 214 -11.02 -2.75 3.63
CA GLN A 214 -12.13 -2.13 2.91
C GLN A 214 -11.68 -0.99 1.99
N ALA A 215 -10.71 -0.20 2.39
CA ALA A 215 -10.13 0.83 1.52
C ALA A 215 -9.35 0.22 0.34
N ALA A 216 -8.59 -0.87 0.58
CA ALA A 216 -7.94 -1.64 -0.50
C ALA A 216 -8.96 -2.24 -1.47
N GLU A 217 -10.10 -2.71 -0.96
CA GLU A 217 -11.21 -3.26 -1.76
C GLU A 217 -11.71 -2.27 -2.82
N TYR A 218 -11.76 -0.96 -2.53
CA TYR A 218 -12.13 0.05 -3.54
C TYR A 218 -11.19 0.08 -4.74
N ILE A 219 -9.90 -0.12 -4.51
CA ILE A 219 -8.88 -0.15 -5.57
C ILE A 219 -9.00 -1.45 -6.36
N LEU A 220 -9.10 -2.58 -5.66
CA LEU A 220 -9.25 -3.92 -6.26
C LEU A 220 -10.53 -4.03 -7.09
N ALA A 221 -11.66 -3.52 -6.58
CA ALA A 221 -12.94 -3.50 -7.29
C ALA A 221 -12.92 -2.62 -8.55
N GLY A 222 -12.00 -1.65 -8.63
CA GLY A 222 -11.71 -0.88 -9.83
C GLY A 222 -10.96 -1.65 -10.92
N GLY A 223 -10.41 -2.82 -10.59
CA GLY A 223 -9.63 -3.69 -11.49
C GLY A 223 -8.11 -3.61 -11.29
N ASN A 224 -7.61 -2.79 -10.36
CA ASN A 224 -6.19 -2.70 -10.07
C ASN A 224 -5.81 -3.68 -8.94
N GLU A 225 -5.27 -4.83 -9.31
CA GLU A 225 -4.83 -5.88 -8.37
C GLU A 225 -3.44 -5.60 -7.75
N ARG A 226 -2.76 -4.53 -8.15
CA ARG A 226 -1.40 -4.18 -7.72
C ARG A 226 -1.40 -3.29 -6.48
N VAL A 227 -2.05 -3.76 -5.40
CA VAL A 227 -2.19 -3.03 -4.14
C VAL A 227 -1.16 -3.51 -3.13
N ILE A 228 -0.51 -2.57 -2.45
CA ILE A 228 0.47 -2.79 -1.38
C ILE A 228 -0.05 -2.08 -0.14
N LEU A 229 -0.25 -2.81 0.95
CA LEU A 229 -0.65 -2.25 2.23
C LEU A 229 0.56 -1.69 2.98
N CYS A 230 0.35 -0.64 3.79
CA CYS A 230 1.44 -0.08 4.59
C CYS A 230 0.95 0.32 5.99
N GLU A 231 1.39 -0.43 7.00
CA GLU A 231 1.24 -0.04 8.41
C GLU A 231 2.21 1.11 8.72
N ARG A 232 1.74 2.19 9.40
CA ARG A 232 2.56 3.38 9.70
C ARG A 232 2.35 3.97 11.09
N GLY A 233 1.76 3.19 11.98
CA GLY A 233 1.40 3.58 13.33
C GLY A 233 -0.02 4.08 13.46
N ILE A 234 -0.63 3.69 14.56
CA ILE A 234 -1.97 4.08 14.97
C ILE A 234 -1.91 5.03 16.18
N ARG A 235 -2.95 5.83 16.34
CA ARG A 235 -3.09 6.69 17.52
C ARG A 235 -3.52 5.86 18.72
N THR A 236 -2.75 5.94 19.79
CA THR A 236 -3.05 5.33 21.08
C THR A 236 -2.97 6.40 22.16
N PHE A 237 -3.10 6.01 23.42
CA PHE A 237 -2.89 6.89 24.57
C PHE A 237 -1.39 7.19 24.83
N GLU A 238 -0.46 6.44 24.20
CA GLU A 238 0.98 6.63 24.36
C GLU A 238 1.47 7.88 23.62
N THR A 239 2.37 8.63 24.22
CA THR A 239 2.86 9.92 23.73
C THR A 239 4.36 9.99 23.47
N ASP A 240 5.13 8.94 23.85
CA ASP A 240 6.57 8.88 23.65
C ASP A 240 6.98 8.75 22.17
N SER A 241 6.13 8.13 21.37
CA SER A 241 6.23 8.09 19.92
C SER A 241 5.13 8.92 19.27
N ARG A 242 5.32 9.29 18.01
CA ARG A 242 4.31 10.03 17.25
C ARG A 242 3.02 9.21 17.04
N ALA A 243 3.19 7.91 16.86
CA ALA A 243 2.13 6.91 16.76
C ALA A 243 2.71 5.56 17.20
N THR A 244 1.88 4.67 17.71
CA THR A 244 2.29 3.31 18.04
C THR A 244 2.33 2.45 16.79
N LEU A 245 3.49 1.92 16.40
CA LEU A 245 3.57 0.95 15.32
C LEU A 245 2.81 -0.31 15.72
N ASP A 246 1.75 -0.64 15.00
CA ASP A 246 0.90 -1.79 15.27
C ASP A 246 1.52 -3.07 14.68
N VAL A 247 2.49 -3.63 15.43
CA VAL A 247 3.19 -4.86 15.03
C VAL A 247 2.23 -6.05 14.97
N ALA A 248 1.26 -6.13 15.89
CA ALA A 248 0.20 -7.14 15.84
C ALA A 248 -0.70 -6.96 14.61
N GLY A 249 -0.98 -5.71 14.23
CA GLY A 249 -1.73 -5.39 13.02
C GLY A 249 -1.01 -5.84 11.74
N ILE A 250 0.34 -5.84 11.70
CA ILE A 250 1.10 -6.39 10.57
C ILE A 250 0.83 -7.89 10.44
N ALA A 251 0.97 -8.65 11.52
CA ALA A 251 0.70 -10.08 11.53
C ALA A 251 -0.77 -10.40 11.16
N ALA A 252 -1.72 -9.64 11.70
CA ALA A 252 -3.15 -9.78 11.38
C ALA A 252 -3.44 -9.49 9.89
N LEU A 253 -2.79 -8.48 9.28
CA LEU A 253 -2.92 -8.20 7.85
C LEU A 253 -2.39 -9.36 7.00
N LYS A 254 -1.26 -9.95 7.37
CA LYS A 254 -0.69 -11.12 6.67
C LYS A 254 -1.57 -12.37 6.78
N GLU A 255 -2.29 -12.54 7.89
CA GLU A 255 -3.26 -13.62 8.06
C GLU A 255 -4.55 -13.40 7.25
N GLN A 256 -5.11 -12.18 7.31
CA GLN A 256 -6.42 -11.87 6.73
C GLN A 256 -6.38 -11.57 5.24
N SER A 257 -5.23 -11.12 4.70
CA SER A 257 -5.09 -10.67 3.32
C SER A 257 -3.94 -11.36 2.59
N HIS A 258 -4.10 -11.50 1.28
CA HIS A 258 -3.06 -11.95 0.37
C HIS A 258 -2.15 -10.82 -0.13
N LEU A 259 -2.52 -9.57 0.14
CA LEU A 259 -1.80 -8.37 -0.32
C LEU A 259 -0.47 -8.21 0.43
N PRO A 260 0.60 -7.75 -0.22
CA PRO A 260 1.85 -7.48 0.46
C PRO A 260 1.70 -6.35 1.48
N VAL A 261 2.35 -6.50 2.63
CA VAL A 261 2.29 -5.59 3.78
C VAL A 261 3.65 -4.99 4.05
N LEU A 262 3.79 -3.68 3.85
CA LEU A 262 4.96 -2.92 4.26
C LEU A 262 4.74 -2.26 5.62
N ALA A 263 5.83 -1.87 6.27
CA ALA A 263 5.80 -1.01 7.45
C ALA A 263 6.57 0.29 7.23
N ASP A 264 6.05 1.38 7.78
CA ASP A 264 6.68 2.70 7.82
C ASP A 264 6.99 3.08 9.27
N PRO A 265 8.11 2.60 9.82
CA PRO A 265 8.50 2.90 11.19
C PRO A 265 8.91 4.37 11.38
N SER A 266 9.34 5.07 10.33
CA SER A 266 9.72 6.49 10.42
C SER A 266 8.55 7.36 10.85
N HIS A 267 7.39 7.19 10.20
CA HIS A 267 6.20 7.95 10.55
C HIS A 267 5.51 7.46 11.83
N ALA A 268 5.69 6.21 12.23
CA ALA A 268 5.24 5.71 13.53
C ALA A 268 6.09 6.29 14.66
N ALA A 269 7.40 6.19 14.56
CA ALA A 269 8.35 6.64 15.56
C ALA A 269 8.27 8.15 15.84
N GLY A 270 8.32 8.97 14.79
CA GLY A 270 8.41 10.43 14.91
C GLY A 270 9.74 10.95 15.48
N ARG A 271 10.66 10.04 15.81
CA ARG A 271 12.05 10.32 16.26
C ARG A 271 13.00 9.21 15.81
N ARG A 272 14.21 9.63 15.44
CA ARG A 272 15.22 8.81 14.75
C ARG A 272 15.61 7.54 15.51
N GLU A 273 15.77 7.66 16.82
CA GLU A 273 16.29 6.59 17.69
C GLU A 273 15.39 5.35 17.69
N LEU A 274 14.10 5.54 17.49
CA LEU A 274 13.11 4.46 17.47
C LEU A 274 12.94 3.80 16.09
N VAL A 275 13.41 4.41 15.02
CA VAL A 275 13.17 3.88 13.65
C VAL A 275 13.80 2.50 13.47
N THR A 276 15.06 2.33 13.86
CA THR A 276 15.75 1.04 13.73
C THR A 276 15.10 -0.10 14.52
N PRO A 277 14.82 0.02 15.83
CA PRO A 277 14.16 -1.05 16.57
C PRO A 277 12.77 -1.37 16.03
N LEU A 278 11.97 -0.38 15.67
CA LEU A 278 10.64 -0.60 15.09
C LEU A 278 10.70 -1.26 13.70
N ALA A 279 11.70 -0.91 12.89
CA ALA A 279 11.93 -1.53 11.59
C ALA A 279 12.24 -3.04 11.72
N LEU A 280 13.09 -3.40 12.67
CA LEU A 280 13.42 -4.80 12.96
C LEU A 280 12.21 -5.57 13.52
N ALA A 281 11.43 -4.95 14.40
CA ALA A 281 10.20 -5.55 14.92
C ALA A 281 9.17 -5.81 13.82
N ALA A 282 8.98 -4.86 12.89
CA ALA A 282 8.09 -5.04 11.75
C ALA A 282 8.54 -6.18 10.82
N ALA A 283 9.85 -6.26 10.53
CA ALA A 283 10.41 -7.34 9.72
C ALA A 283 10.21 -8.71 10.40
N ALA A 284 10.44 -8.80 11.72
CA ALA A 284 10.21 -10.02 12.49
C ALA A 284 8.73 -10.42 12.58
N ALA A 285 7.81 -9.46 12.48
CA ALA A 285 6.36 -9.72 12.46
C ALA A 285 5.83 -10.15 11.08
N GLY A 286 6.71 -10.33 10.08
CA GLY A 286 6.32 -10.81 8.75
C GLY A 286 5.98 -9.70 7.74
N ALA A 287 6.38 -8.44 7.98
CA ALA A 287 6.27 -7.42 6.94
C ALA A 287 7.08 -7.80 5.69
N ASP A 288 6.51 -7.58 4.50
CA ASP A 288 7.16 -7.84 3.21
C ASP A 288 8.19 -6.75 2.82
N GLY A 289 8.32 -5.72 3.63
CA GLY A 289 9.30 -4.67 3.42
C GLY A 289 9.10 -3.46 4.33
N LEU A 290 9.96 -2.48 4.14
CA LEU A 290 10.00 -1.26 4.94
C LEU A 290 10.04 -0.02 4.06
N MET A 291 9.35 1.04 4.52
CA MET A 291 9.48 2.39 3.97
C MET A 291 10.18 3.27 5.00
N ILE A 292 11.36 3.79 4.65
CA ILE A 292 12.23 4.53 5.56
C ILE A 292 12.47 5.95 5.05
N GLU A 293 12.30 6.93 5.94
CA GLU A 293 12.70 8.30 5.66
C GLU A 293 14.20 8.47 5.87
N VAL A 294 14.88 8.96 4.84
CA VAL A 294 16.32 9.19 4.83
C VAL A 294 16.61 10.60 4.35
N HIS A 295 17.50 11.29 5.04
CA HIS A 295 17.96 12.62 4.64
C HIS A 295 19.47 12.72 4.83
N ASP A 296 20.17 13.35 3.88
CA ASP A 296 21.62 13.54 3.96
C ASP A 296 22.03 14.50 5.08
N ARG A 297 21.16 15.49 5.35
CA ARG A 297 21.33 16.49 6.45
C ARG A 297 20.00 16.68 7.21
N PRO A 298 19.61 15.73 8.09
CA PRO A 298 18.30 15.75 8.73
C PRO A 298 17.98 17.01 9.52
N ALA A 299 18.98 17.70 10.05
CA ALA A 299 18.80 18.95 10.80
C ALA A 299 18.34 20.13 9.90
N GLU A 300 18.59 20.05 8.60
CA GLU A 300 18.22 21.07 7.61
C GLU A 300 16.92 20.73 6.85
N ALA A 301 16.35 19.54 7.10
CA ALA A 301 15.16 19.08 6.38
C ALA A 301 13.96 20.00 6.59
N LEU A 302 13.30 20.36 5.49
CA LEU A 302 12.08 21.18 5.49
C LEU A 302 10.84 20.39 5.97
N SER A 303 10.96 19.04 6.02
CA SER A 303 9.89 18.15 6.45
C SER A 303 10.43 16.94 7.20
N ASP A 304 9.87 16.67 8.39
CA ASP A 304 10.05 15.44 9.18
C ASP A 304 11.52 15.05 9.50
N GLY A 305 12.43 16.03 9.55
CA GLY A 305 13.86 15.81 9.83
C GLY A 305 14.16 15.09 11.15
N ARG A 306 13.29 15.22 12.17
CA ARG A 306 13.46 14.59 13.48
C ARG A 306 13.46 13.06 13.43
N GLN A 307 12.74 12.47 12.48
CA GLN A 307 12.59 11.03 12.32
C GLN A 307 13.43 10.46 11.17
N ALA A 308 13.95 11.31 10.29
CA ALA A 308 14.73 10.86 9.15
C ALA A 308 16.08 10.28 9.61
N LEU A 309 16.41 9.09 9.14
CA LEU A 309 17.75 8.52 9.28
C LEU A 309 18.74 9.28 8.40
N THR A 310 19.98 9.37 8.84
CA THR A 310 21.07 9.69 7.92
C THR A 310 21.29 8.54 6.93
N CYS A 311 21.93 8.80 5.80
CA CYS A 311 22.23 7.75 4.82
C CYS A 311 23.10 6.63 5.42
N GLY A 312 24.04 6.98 6.33
CA GLY A 312 24.86 6.00 7.04
C GLY A 312 24.08 5.14 8.03
N GLU A 313 23.09 5.70 8.73
CA GLU A 313 22.19 4.94 9.59
C GLU A 313 21.29 4.01 8.78
N PHE A 314 20.77 4.47 7.66
CA PHE A 314 20.01 3.62 6.73
C PHE A 314 20.84 2.43 6.22
N ALA A 315 22.09 2.65 5.82
CA ALA A 315 22.97 1.57 5.38
C ALA A 315 23.24 0.52 6.48
N ARG A 316 23.32 0.94 7.75
CA ARG A 316 23.42 0.01 8.88
C ARG A 316 22.12 -0.75 9.10
N LEU A 317 20.98 -0.08 9.02
CA LEU A 317 19.65 -0.69 9.13
C LEU A 317 19.44 -1.73 8.03
N ALA A 318 19.74 -1.40 6.78
CA ALA A 318 19.57 -2.30 5.63
C ALA A 318 20.32 -3.62 5.84
N ARG A 319 21.59 -3.57 6.28
CA ARG A 319 22.36 -4.80 6.59
C ARG A 319 21.72 -5.63 7.71
N ARG A 320 21.24 -4.97 8.78
CA ARG A 320 20.61 -5.67 9.92
C ARG A 320 19.32 -6.36 9.50
N VAL A 321 18.50 -5.68 8.71
CA VAL A 321 17.24 -6.23 8.20
C VAL A 321 17.51 -7.41 7.25
N GLN A 322 18.49 -7.29 6.35
CA GLN A 322 18.88 -8.40 5.46
C GLN A 322 19.34 -9.63 6.26
N ALA A 323 20.13 -9.45 7.30
CA ALA A 323 20.55 -10.55 8.17
C ALA A 323 19.36 -11.19 8.91
N LEU A 324 18.45 -10.38 9.45
CA LEU A 324 17.24 -10.86 10.14
C LEU A 324 16.33 -11.65 9.18
N THR A 325 16.02 -11.09 8.02
CA THR A 325 15.12 -11.74 7.05
C THR A 325 15.72 -13.00 6.45
N ALA A 326 17.05 -13.08 6.30
CA ALA A 326 17.74 -14.30 5.90
C ALA A 326 17.63 -15.39 6.98
N LEU A 327 17.71 -15.03 8.26
CA LEU A 327 17.54 -15.97 9.37
C LEU A 327 16.11 -16.53 9.41
N LEU A 328 15.09 -15.67 9.32
CA LEU A 328 13.69 -16.06 9.37
C LEU A 328 13.30 -17.02 8.22
N ARG A 329 13.86 -16.83 7.02
CA ARG A 329 13.60 -17.73 5.87
C ARG A 329 14.27 -19.10 5.95
N GLN A 330 15.20 -19.32 6.88
CA GLN A 330 15.83 -20.62 7.09
C GLN A 330 14.98 -21.56 7.96
N GLU A 331 13.96 -21.01 8.62
CA GLU A 331 13.07 -21.74 9.53
C GLU A 331 11.73 -22.14 8.86
N GLU A 332 11.47 -21.66 7.64
CA GLU A 332 10.34 -22.06 6.78
C GLU A 332 10.74 -23.21 5.82
#